data_a5b25fca9976c86ed39968d8d2f9102f
#
_entry.id   a5b25fca9976c86ed39968d8d2f9102f
#
_cell.length_a   1.000
_cell.length_b   1.000
_cell.length_c   1.000
_cell.angle_alpha   90.00
_cell.angle_beta   90.00
_cell.angle_gamma   90.00
#
_symmetry.space_group_name_H-M   'P 1'
#
loop_
_entity.id
_entity.type
_entity.pdbx_description
1 polymer ?
#
loop_
_entity_poly.entity_id
_entity_poly.type
_entity_poly.pdbx_seq_one_letter_code
_entity_poly.pdbx_strand_id
1 'polypeptide(L)'
;MKCSICGARLTKEGDICANCYKEFQEDEKLKKDTNEQLKIKRKYSISYEFLKYAEIVVISILAAAVCIMSGGILEALAVFAIIALILGGLLFVDKRIALGTKATFYETKAVYNFKLGFINTTKVVKYSDIADVRIFQTYRQKKFGFGDLCIYTKGTIPGVGFFNGFQIKNVENVQDNFDKIGKIIGIDIEK
;
A
#
# COMPACT_ATOMS: atom_id res chain seq x y z
N MET A 1 -10.39 -9.41 -35.40
CA MET A 1 -9.71 -9.57 -34.11
C MET A 1 -9.99 -8.34 -33.25
N LYS A 2 -9.86 -8.46 -31.95
CA LYS A 2 -10.06 -7.34 -31.01
C LYS A 2 -8.79 -7.16 -30.17
N CYS A 3 -8.45 -5.92 -29.86
CA CYS A 3 -7.33 -5.59 -28.97
C CYS A 3 -7.54 -6.19 -27.59
N SER A 4 -6.55 -6.90 -27.05
CA SER A 4 -6.60 -7.56 -25.74
C SER A 4 -6.70 -6.57 -24.56
N ILE A 5 -6.35 -5.30 -24.77
CA ILE A 5 -6.34 -4.27 -23.73
C ILE A 5 -7.63 -3.43 -23.74
N CYS A 6 -8.00 -2.85 -24.89
CA CYS A 6 -9.14 -1.91 -24.98
C CYS A 6 -10.36 -2.45 -25.75
N GLY A 7 -10.29 -3.66 -26.31
CA GLY A 7 -11.37 -4.28 -27.08
C GLY A 7 -11.62 -3.69 -28.47
N ALA A 8 -10.86 -2.69 -28.93
CA ALA A 8 -11.01 -2.07 -30.24
C ALA A 8 -10.76 -3.07 -31.38
N ARG A 9 -11.47 -2.92 -32.51
CA ARG A 9 -11.27 -3.76 -33.70
C ARG A 9 -9.89 -3.53 -34.31
N LEU A 10 -9.13 -4.61 -34.50
CA LEU A 10 -7.82 -4.59 -35.15
C LEU A 10 -7.96 -4.71 -36.64
N THR A 11 -7.22 -3.89 -37.39
CA THR A 11 -7.19 -3.90 -38.87
C THR A 11 -6.09 -4.80 -39.43
N LYS A 12 -5.15 -5.24 -38.60
CA LYS A 12 -4.05 -6.16 -38.95
C LYS A 12 -3.85 -7.19 -37.83
N GLU A 13 -3.19 -8.31 -38.18
CA GLU A 13 -2.81 -9.32 -37.19
C GLU A 13 -1.88 -8.71 -36.15
N GLY A 14 -2.32 -8.71 -34.90
CA GLY A 14 -1.60 -8.24 -33.72
C GLY A 14 -2.53 -8.28 -32.53
N ASP A 15 -1.98 -8.53 -31.34
CA ASP A 15 -2.77 -8.64 -30.10
C ASP A 15 -3.16 -7.28 -29.50
N ILE A 16 -2.51 -6.19 -29.93
CA ILE A 16 -2.62 -4.85 -29.34
C ILE A 16 -2.78 -3.81 -30.45
N CYS A 17 -3.72 -2.86 -30.27
CA CYS A 17 -3.93 -1.75 -31.23
C CYS A 17 -2.80 -0.71 -31.10
N ALA A 18 -2.61 0.12 -32.17
CA ALA A 18 -1.54 1.11 -32.24
C ALA A 18 -1.54 2.12 -31.07
N ASN A 19 -2.71 2.49 -30.55
CA ASN A 19 -2.82 3.40 -29.41
C ASN A 19 -2.36 2.72 -28.11
N CYS A 20 -2.84 1.52 -27.81
CA CYS A 20 -2.37 0.75 -26.65
C CYS A 20 -0.90 0.37 -26.76
N TYR A 21 -0.38 0.14 -27.96
CA TYR A 21 1.03 -0.15 -28.20
C TYR A 21 1.92 1.09 -27.95
N LYS A 22 1.48 2.29 -28.36
CA LYS A 22 2.17 3.55 -28.02
C LYS A 22 2.18 3.79 -26.51
N GLU A 23 1.05 3.60 -25.86
CA GLU A 23 0.92 3.75 -24.41
C GLU A 23 1.81 2.74 -23.67
N PHE A 24 1.87 1.50 -24.15
CA PHE A 24 2.77 0.47 -23.63
C PHE A 24 4.25 0.81 -23.83
N GLN A 25 4.63 1.35 -25.00
CA GLN A 25 6.01 1.80 -25.27
C GLN A 25 6.40 3.03 -24.45
N GLU A 26 5.46 3.97 -24.23
CA GLU A 26 5.68 5.09 -23.31
C GLU A 26 5.88 4.61 -21.87
N ASP A 27 5.11 3.62 -21.43
CA ASP A 27 5.27 2.99 -20.13
C ASP A 27 6.58 2.23 -19.97
N GLU A 28 7.09 1.57 -21.04
CA GLU A 28 8.42 0.94 -21.03
C GLU A 28 9.55 1.98 -21.02
N LYS A 29 9.44 3.07 -21.78
CA LYS A 29 10.38 4.20 -21.72
C LYS A 29 10.37 4.83 -20.34
N LEU A 30 9.18 5.02 -19.75
CA LEU A 30 9.00 5.51 -18.40
C LEU A 30 9.61 4.56 -17.34
N LYS A 31 9.63 3.25 -17.56
CA LYS A 31 10.31 2.27 -16.69
C LYS A 31 11.84 2.34 -16.75
N LYS A 32 12.40 2.84 -17.86
CA LYS A 32 13.87 2.99 -18.06
C LYS A 32 14.47 4.27 -17.49
N ASP A 33 13.65 5.16 -16.96
CA ASP A 33 14.14 6.36 -16.29
C ASP A 33 14.92 5.95 -15.03
N THR A 34 16.22 6.17 -15.01
CA THR A 34 17.15 5.60 -14.02
C THR A 34 17.46 6.53 -12.86
N ASN A 35 17.08 7.82 -12.94
CA ASN A 35 17.35 8.80 -11.89
C ASN A 35 16.31 8.71 -10.76
N GLU A 36 16.58 7.82 -9.81
CA GLU A 36 15.78 7.69 -8.60
C GLU A 36 16.06 8.89 -7.67
N GLN A 37 15.06 9.77 -7.46
CA GLN A 37 15.18 10.94 -6.59
C GLN A 37 14.80 10.64 -5.14
N LEU A 38 13.75 9.84 -4.95
CA LEU A 38 13.26 9.49 -3.62
C LEU A 38 12.64 8.10 -3.63
N LYS A 39 12.97 7.32 -2.60
CA LYS A 39 12.39 5.99 -2.39
C LYS A 39 11.74 5.92 -1.02
N ILE A 40 10.45 5.67 -1.02
CA ILE A 40 9.64 5.52 0.18
C ILE A 40 9.23 4.06 0.33
N LYS A 41 9.45 3.52 1.53
CA LYS A 41 9.05 2.15 1.88
C LYS A 41 8.05 2.19 3.02
N ARG A 42 7.15 1.23 3.04
CA ARG A 42 6.32 0.96 4.21
C ARG A 42 7.24 0.48 5.34
N LYS A 43 7.13 1.10 6.51
CA LYS A 43 7.84 0.65 7.73
C LYS A 43 7.01 -0.44 8.41
N TYR A 44 7.68 -1.49 8.83
CA TYR A 44 7.11 -2.51 9.72
C TYR A 44 7.64 -2.29 11.13
N SER A 45 6.74 -2.17 12.09
CA SER A 45 7.07 -2.14 13.50
C SER A 45 6.23 -3.17 14.24
N ILE A 46 6.89 -4.14 14.84
CA ILE A 46 6.22 -5.23 15.55
C ILE A 46 5.33 -4.71 16.68
N SER A 47 5.81 -3.67 17.40
CA SER A 47 5.07 -3.05 18.50
C SER A 47 3.81 -2.33 18.01
N TYR A 48 3.88 -1.65 16.87
CA TYR A 48 2.72 -0.98 16.27
C TYR A 48 1.69 -1.99 15.76
N GLU A 49 2.12 -3.01 15.05
CA GLU A 49 1.22 -4.05 14.52
C GLU A 49 0.60 -4.87 15.67
N PHE A 50 1.37 -5.17 16.72
CA PHE A 50 0.83 -5.84 17.91
C PHE A 50 -0.25 -5.00 18.61
N LEU A 51 -0.05 -3.69 18.74
CA LEU A 51 -1.05 -2.80 19.32
C LEU A 51 -2.34 -2.73 18.49
N LYS A 52 -2.24 -2.90 17.17
CA LYS A 52 -3.40 -3.01 16.26
C LYS A 52 -4.29 -4.20 16.60
N TYR A 53 -3.70 -5.31 17.06
CA TYR A 53 -4.39 -6.53 17.43
C TYR A 53 -4.62 -6.69 18.94
N ALA A 54 -4.32 -5.66 19.74
CA ALA A 54 -4.41 -5.71 21.18
C ALA A 54 -5.83 -6.08 21.68
N GLU A 55 -6.87 -5.62 21.00
CA GLU A 55 -8.26 -5.95 21.33
C GLU A 55 -8.53 -7.46 21.20
N ILE A 56 -8.01 -8.09 20.16
CA ILE A 56 -8.12 -9.54 19.93
C ILE A 56 -7.42 -10.29 21.07
N VAL A 57 -6.25 -9.82 21.48
CA VAL A 57 -5.48 -10.42 22.59
C VAL A 57 -6.26 -10.33 23.91
N VAL A 58 -6.83 -9.16 24.22
CA VAL A 58 -7.63 -8.97 25.45
C VAL A 58 -8.86 -9.87 25.47
N ILE A 59 -9.61 -9.92 24.36
CA ILE A 59 -10.79 -10.81 24.25
C ILE A 59 -10.39 -12.27 24.43
N SER A 60 -9.24 -12.65 23.90
CA SER A 60 -8.70 -14.02 24.00
C SER A 60 -8.34 -14.42 25.43
N ILE A 61 -7.73 -13.48 26.18
CA ILE A 61 -7.40 -13.70 27.59
C ILE A 61 -8.69 -13.87 28.41
N LEU A 62 -9.71 -13.05 28.15
CA LEU A 62 -10.99 -13.15 28.83
C LEU A 62 -11.69 -14.49 28.54
N ALA A 63 -11.72 -14.92 27.28
CA ALA A 63 -12.31 -16.19 26.88
C ALA A 63 -11.60 -17.38 27.55
N ALA A 64 -10.27 -17.36 27.58
CA ALA A 64 -9.49 -18.41 28.23
C ALA A 64 -9.71 -18.44 29.76
N ALA A 65 -9.83 -17.27 30.40
CA ALA A 65 -10.14 -17.19 31.82
C ALA A 65 -11.50 -17.85 32.14
N VAL A 66 -12.53 -17.62 31.32
CA VAL A 66 -13.84 -18.27 31.46
C VAL A 66 -13.73 -19.79 31.32
N CYS A 67 -12.97 -20.29 30.33
CA CYS A 67 -12.73 -21.73 30.15
C CYS A 67 -12.05 -22.36 31.36
N ILE A 68 -11.05 -21.69 31.93
CA ILE A 68 -10.33 -22.18 33.13
C ILE A 68 -11.28 -22.24 34.33
N MET A 69 -12.11 -21.23 34.52
CA MET A 69 -13.10 -21.20 35.62
C MET A 69 -14.15 -22.30 35.53
N SER A 70 -14.49 -22.75 34.31
CA SER A 70 -15.38 -23.89 34.07
C SER A 70 -14.71 -25.26 34.19
N GLY A 71 -13.42 -25.29 34.54
CA GLY A 71 -12.63 -26.53 34.67
C GLY A 71 -12.05 -27.07 33.36
N GLY A 72 -12.21 -26.35 32.26
CA GLY A 72 -11.74 -26.73 30.92
C GLY A 72 -10.31 -26.26 30.61
N ILE A 73 -9.31 -26.74 31.32
CA ILE A 73 -7.91 -26.35 31.10
C ILE A 73 -7.43 -26.71 29.68
N LEU A 74 -7.81 -27.88 29.18
CA LEU A 74 -7.47 -28.30 27.82
C LEU A 74 -8.09 -27.44 26.76
N GLU A 75 -9.36 -27.04 26.93
CA GLU A 75 -10.07 -26.12 26.06
C GLU A 75 -9.41 -24.73 26.07
N ALA A 76 -9.02 -24.22 27.22
CA ALA A 76 -8.31 -22.95 27.33
C ALA A 76 -6.98 -22.98 26.57
N LEU A 77 -6.17 -24.05 26.69
CA LEU A 77 -4.93 -24.22 25.94
C LEU A 77 -5.17 -24.29 24.44
N ALA A 78 -6.19 -25.01 23.99
CA ALA A 78 -6.57 -25.09 22.57
C ALA A 78 -6.96 -23.70 22.00
N VAL A 79 -7.76 -22.93 22.73
CA VAL A 79 -8.14 -21.55 22.35
C VAL A 79 -6.90 -20.67 22.23
N PHE A 80 -5.99 -20.71 23.20
CA PHE A 80 -4.74 -19.93 23.13
C PHE A 80 -3.89 -20.32 21.93
N ALA A 81 -3.74 -21.62 21.63
CA ALA A 81 -2.96 -22.10 20.50
C ALA A 81 -3.54 -21.60 19.17
N ILE A 82 -4.85 -21.67 18.99
CA ILE A 82 -5.54 -21.19 17.79
C ILE A 82 -5.32 -19.69 17.60
N ILE A 83 -5.49 -18.90 18.66
CA ILE A 83 -5.34 -17.46 18.60
C ILE A 83 -3.87 -17.06 18.32
N ALA A 84 -2.91 -17.73 18.94
CA ALA A 84 -1.50 -17.52 18.68
C ALA A 84 -1.15 -17.79 17.19
N LEU A 85 -1.72 -18.82 16.61
CA LEU A 85 -1.55 -19.15 15.19
C LEU A 85 -2.16 -18.05 14.29
N ILE A 86 -3.37 -17.59 14.61
CA ILE A 86 -4.03 -16.51 13.84
C ILE A 86 -3.22 -15.22 13.93
N LEU A 87 -2.83 -14.78 15.13
CA LEU A 87 -2.04 -13.57 15.33
C LEU A 87 -0.67 -13.67 14.65
N GLY A 88 0.01 -14.81 14.79
CA GLY A 88 1.28 -15.06 14.11
C GLY A 88 1.14 -14.98 12.59
N GLY A 89 0.08 -15.55 12.04
CA GLY A 89 -0.25 -15.47 10.61
C GLY A 89 -0.50 -14.04 10.16
N LEU A 90 -1.30 -13.27 10.90
CA LEU A 90 -1.59 -11.87 10.58
C LEU A 90 -0.32 -10.99 10.62
N LEU A 91 0.50 -11.13 11.66
CA LEU A 91 1.77 -10.40 11.78
C LEU A 91 2.74 -10.78 10.66
N PHE A 92 2.80 -12.06 10.28
CA PHE A 92 3.61 -12.52 9.16
C PHE A 92 3.18 -11.89 7.84
N VAL A 93 1.87 -11.86 7.56
CA VAL A 93 1.30 -11.24 6.36
C VAL A 93 1.59 -9.74 6.34
N ASP A 94 1.35 -9.02 7.45
CA ASP A 94 1.64 -7.58 7.54
C ASP A 94 3.13 -7.28 7.31
N LYS A 95 4.04 -8.10 7.85
CA LYS A 95 5.47 -8.01 7.57
C LYS A 95 5.79 -8.21 6.08
N ARG A 96 5.20 -9.22 5.44
CA ARG A 96 5.39 -9.47 4.01
C ARG A 96 4.88 -8.32 3.14
N ILE A 97 3.72 -7.77 3.46
CA ILE A 97 3.15 -6.60 2.79
C ILE A 97 4.09 -5.39 2.96
N ALA A 98 4.59 -5.14 4.17
CA ALA A 98 5.50 -4.01 4.42
C ALA A 98 6.80 -4.12 3.61
N LEU A 99 7.40 -5.31 3.56
CA LEU A 99 8.61 -5.55 2.78
C LEU A 99 8.39 -5.45 1.27
N GLY A 100 7.19 -5.80 0.79
CA GLY A 100 6.80 -5.76 -0.62
C GLY A 100 6.30 -4.40 -1.11
N THR A 101 5.97 -3.47 -0.20
CA THR A 101 5.39 -2.17 -0.57
C THR A 101 6.45 -1.08 -0.61
N LYS A 102 6.60 -0.46 -1.76
CA LYS A 102 7.52 0.68 -1.97
C LYS A 102 6.98 1.62 -3.04
N ALA A 103 7.28 2.90 -2.93
CA ALA A 103 7.13 3.86 -4.01
C ALA A 103 8.48 4.50 -4.31
N THR A 104 8.79 4.64 -5.57
CA THR A 104 10.01 5.29 -6.07
C THR A 104 9.59 6.48 -6.91
N PHE A 105 10.13 7.65 -6.59
CA PHE A 105 9.88 8.89 -7.31
C PHE A 105 11.10 9.16 -8.21
N TYR A 106 10.83 9.33 -9.48
CA TYR A 106 11.80 9.67 -10.53
C TYR A 106 11.62 11.14 -10.91
N GLU A 107 12.27 11.61 -11.95
CA GLU A 107 12.16 13.00 -12.40
C GLU A 107 10.76 13.39 -12.91
N THR A 108 10.03 12.46 -13.53
CA THR A 108 8.77 12.74 -14.22
C THR A 108 7.58 11.91 -13.76
N LYS A 109 7.85 10.89 -12.92
CA LYS A 109 6.85 9.87 -12.54
C LYS A 109 7.09 9.31 -11.14
N ALA A 110 6.03 8.78 -10.55
CA ALA A 110 6.09 7.92 -9.37
C ALA A 110 5.75 6.48 -9.74
N VAL A 111 6.52 5.53 -9.25
CA VAL A 111 6.30 4.09 -9.46
C VAL A 111 6.01 3.45 -8.12
N TYR A 112 4.78 2.97 -7.96
CA TYR A 112 4.36 2.21 -6.79
C TYR A 112 4.45 0.72 -7.09
N ASN A 113 5.13 -0.01 -6.22
CA ASN A 113 5.24 -1.46 -6.28
C ASN A 113 4.65 -2.08 -5.03
N PHE A 114 3.78 -3.06 -5.23
CA PHE A 114 3.24 -3.91 -4.19
C PHE A 114 3.53 -5.37 -4.53
N LYS A 115 4.16 -6.10 -3.60
CA LYS A 115 4.47 -7.51 -3.79
C LYS A 115 4.07 -8.31 -2.55
N LEU A 116 3.18 -9.29 -2.75
CA LEU A 116 2.77 -10.23 -1.72
C LEU A 116 2.75 -11.65 -2.31
N GLY A 117 3.76 -12.45 -2.01
CA GLY A 117 3.91 -13.78 -2.62
C GLY A 117 4.00 -13.69 -4.14
N PHE A 118 3.04 -14.31 -4.83
CA PHE A 118 2.91 -14.29 -6.29
C PHE A 118 2.08 -13.09 -6.81
N ILE A 119 1.45 -12.32 -5.93
CA ILE A 119 0.77 -11.08 -6.31
C ILE A 119 1.84 -9.98 -6.43
N ASN A 120 2.01 -9.46 -7.64
CA ASN A 120 2.91 -8.35 -7.91
C ASN A 120 2.17 -7.30 -8.73
N THR A 121 1.96 -6.14 -8.15
CA THR A 121 1.28 -5.02 -8.79
C THR A 121 2.24 -3.84 -8.87
N THR A 122 2.42 -3.32 -10.09
CA THR A 122 3.19 -2.09 -10.33
C THR A 122 2.25 -1.05 -10.91
N LYS A 123 2.19 0.12 -10.29
CA LYS A 123 1.42 1.27 -10.76
C LYS A 123 2.37 2.42 -11.05
N VAL A 124 2.30 2.95 -12.26
CA VAL A 124 3.07 4.12 -12.71
C VAL A 124 2.13 5.31 -12.77
N VAL A 125 2.52 6.42 -12.18
CA VAL A 125 1.75 7.67 -12.16
C VAL A 125 2.66 8.80 -12.63
N LYS A 126 2.28 9.48 -13.72
CA LYS A 126 2.98 10.68 -14.20
C LYS A 126 2.66 11.85 -13.27
N TYR A 127 3.60 12.75 -13.04
CA TYR A 127 3.35 13.90 -12.17
C TYR A 127 2.27 14.83 -12.70
N SER A 128 2.14 14.95 -14.03
CA SER A 128 1.03 15.67 -14.69
C SER A 128 -0.37 15.16 -14.30
N ASP A 129 -0.46 13.89 -13.91
CA ASP A 129 -1.73 13.24 -13.58
C ASP A 129 -2.01 13.28 -12.08
N ILE A 130 -1.05 13.71 -11.24
CA ILE A 130 -1.25 13.88 -9.81
C ILE A 130 -2.13 15.11 -9.59
N ALA A 131 -3.22 14.92 -8.87
CA ALA A 131 -4.15 15.98 -8.49
C ALA A 131 -3.85 16.50 -7.09
N ASP A 132 -3.46 15.61 -6.17
CA ASP A 132 -3.27 15.95 -4.77
C ASP A 132 -2.41 14.90 -4.07
N VAL A 133 -1.71 15.34 -3.01
CA VAL A 133 -0.94 14.47 -2.10
C VAL A 133 -1.39 14.77 -0.68
N ARG A 134 -1.77 13.75 0.08
CA ARG A 134 -2.26 13.93 1.45
C ARG A 134 -1.58 12.99 2.42
N ILE A 135 -1.46 13.47 3.65
CA ILE A 135 -1.07 12.66 4.81
C ILE A 135 -2.32 12.32 5.62
N PHE A 136 -2.44 11.05 5.97
CA PHE A 136 -3.37 10.60 7.00
C PHE A 136 -2.59 10.03 8.17
N GLN A 137 -2.88 10.51 9.35
CA GLN A 137 -2.16 10.08 10.55
C GLN A 137 -3.14 9.88 11.70
N THR A 138 -3.31 8.64 12.10
CA THR A 138 -4.08 8.31 13.30
C THR A 138 -3.28 8.67 14.56
N TYR A 139 -3.94 8.81 15.70
CA TYR A 139 -3.27 9.05 16.99
C TYR A 139 -2.20 7.99 17.30
N ARG A 140 -2.48 6.72 17.01
CA ARG A 140 -1.52 5.61 17.18
C ARG A 140 -0.30 5.76 16.27
N GLN A 141 -0.52 6.06 14.99
CA GLN A 141 0.57 6.30 14.03
C GLN A 141 1.43 7.48 14.48
N LYS A 142 0.84 8.57 14.93
CA LYS A 142 1.56 9.75 15.44
C LYS A 142 2.49 9.38 16.60
N LYS A 143 2.01 8.56 17.55
CA LYS A 143 2.81 8.08 18.69
C LYS A 143 4.05 7.27 18.27
N PHE A 144 3.96 6.55 17.14
CA PHE A 144 5.07 5.74 16.61
C PHE A 144 5.87 6.43 15.49
N GLY A 145 5.58 7.70 15.20
CA GLY A 145 6.26 8.47 14.14
C GLY A 145 5.91 8.02 12.73
N PHE A 146 4.75 7.37 12.54
CA PHE A 146 4.26 6.90 11.25
C PHE A 146 3.13 7.76 10.72
N GLY A 147 2.85 7.61 9.43
CA GLY A 147 1.66 8.12 8.77
C GLY A 147 1.44 7.43 7.43
N ASP A 148 0.26 7.61 6.88
CA ASP A 148 -0.10 7.10 5.57
C ASP A 148 0.03 8.23 4.55
N LEU A 149 0.73 7.96 3.45
CA LEU A 149 0.89 8.88 2.34
C LEU A 149 -0.04 8.45 1.21
N CYS A 150 -0.96 9.34 0.82
CA CYS A 150 -1.92 9.10 -0.25
C CYS A 150 -1.63 10.04 -1.43
N ILE A 151 -1.46 9.47 -2.62
CA ILE A 151 -1.29 10.20 -3.86
C ILE A 151 -2.56 10.00 -4.69
N TYR A 152 -3.24 11.11 -4.98
CA TYR A 152 -4.47 11.14 -5.76
C TYR A 152 -4.16 11.55 -7.19
N THR A 153 -4.77 10.88 -8.15
CA THR A 153 -4.66 11.25 -9.56
C THR A 153 -5.91 11.97 -10.04
N LYS A 154 -5.79 12.75 -11.12
CA LYS A 154 -6.91 13.40 -11.80
C LYS A 154 -7.98 12.36 -12.16
N GLY A 155 -9.24 12.71 -11.96
CA GLY A 155 -10.38 11.80 -12.15
C GLY A 155 -10.72 10.93 -10.92
N THR A 156 -9.98 11.06 -9.81
CA THR A 156 -10.39 10.48 -8.53
C THR A 156 -11.48 11.35 -7.91
N ILE A 157 -12.67 10.78 -7.70
CA ILE A 157 -13.74 11.47 -6.96
C ILE A 157 -13.58 11.13 -5.49
N PRO A 158 -13.25 12.10 -4.61
CA PRO A 158 -13.16 11.85 -3.18
C PRO A 158 -14.50 11.34 -2.64
N GLY A 159 -14.48 10.22 -1.90
CA GLY A 159 -15.68 9.65 -1.28
C GLY A 159 -16.45 8.62 -2.11
N VAL A 160 -16.17 8.47 -3.39
CA VAL A 160 -16.73 7.41 -4.23
C VAL A 160 -15.63 6.39 -4.48
N GLY A 161 -15.70 5.20 -3.90
CA GLY A 161 -14.73 4.10 -3.80
C GLY A 161 -13.72 3.79 -4.92
N PHE A 162 -13.58 4.64 -5.92
CA PHE A 162 -12.60 4.53 -7.00
C PHE A 162 -11.37 5.39 -6.70
N PHE A 163 -10.39 4.78 -6.03
CA PHE A 163 -9.11 5.41 -5.75
C PHE A 163 -8.14 5.17 -6.91
N ASN A 164 -7.99 6.14 -7.80
CA ASN A 164 -7.10 6.04 -8.97
C ASN A 164 -5.62 6.32 -8.66
N GLY A 165 -5.28 6.70 -7.44
CA GLY A 165 -3.91 6.91 -6.98
C GLY A 165 -3.28 5.67 -6.37
N PHE A 166 -2.37 5.89 -5.43
CA PHE A 166 -1.83 4.85 -4.57
C PHE A 166 -1.61 5.38 -3.14
N GLN A 167 -1.66 4.46 -2.18
CA GLN A 167 -1.42 4.74 -0.78
C GLN A 167 -0.25 3.90 -0.26
N ILE A 168 0.66 4.55 0.48
CA ILE A 168 1.71 3.88 1.22
C ILE A 168 1.39 4.03 2.69
N LYS A 169 1.11 2.92 3.36
CA LYS A 169 0.77 2.91 4.79
C LYS A 169 2.04 2.86 5.64
N ASN A 170 1.95 3.45 6.84
CA ASN A 170 3.01 3.41 7.85
C ASN A 170 4.36 3.90 7.31
N VAL A 171 4.38 5.06 6.68
CA VAL A 171 5.60 5.75 6.25
C VAL A 171 6.24 6.40 7.48
N GLU A 172 7.53 6.14 7.70
CA GLU A 172 8.31 6.79 8.75
C GLU A 172 8.60 8.24 8.36
N ASN A 173 8.61 9.15 9.34
CA ASN A 173 8.84 10.59 9.10
C ASN A 173 7.97 11.11 7.95
N VAL A 174 6.67 10.81 8.00
CA VAL A 174 5.74 11.06 6.90
C VAL A 174 5.72 12.52 6.45
N GLN A 175 5.87 13.48 7.38
CA GLN A 175 5.89 14.90 7.05
C GLN A 175 7.12 15.29 6.22
N ASP A 176 8.31 14.81 6.59
CA ASP A 176 9.55 15.06 5.85
C ASP A 176 9.50 14.44 4.43
N ASN A 177 8.96 13.23 4.33
CA ASN A 177 8.75 12.58 3.03
C ASN A 177 7.72 13.33 2.17
N PHE A 178 6.67 13.84 2.77
CA PHE A 178 5.66 14.65 2.10
C PHE A 178 6.24 15.95 1.54
N ASP A 179 7.01 16.68 2.36
CA ASP A 179 7.67 17.92 1.92
C ASP A 179 8.68 17.65 0.78
N LYS A 180 9.41 16.53 0.82
CA LYS A 180 10.29 16.10 -0.27
C LYS A 180 9.53 15.80 -1.56
N ILE A 181 8.39 15.11 -1.45
CA ILE A 181 7.54 14.80 -2.61
C ILE A 181 7.00 16.08 -3.23
N GLY A 182 6.52 17.03 -2.42
CA GLY A 182 6.04 18.33 -2.91
C GLY A 182 7.08 19.05 -3.76
N LYS A 183 8.33 19.07 -3.27
CA LYS A 183 9.44 19.66 -4.02
C LYS A 183 9.74 18.95 -5.34
N ILE A 184 9.66 17.61 -5.36
CA ILE A 184 9.92 16.79 -6.56
C ILE A 184 8.80 16.98 -7.59
N ILE A 185 7.54 17.02 -7.15
CA ILE A 185 6.36 17.11 -8.04
C ILE A 185 6.12 18.57 -8.47
N GLY A 186 6.67 19.57 -7.76
CA GLY A 186 6.46 20.99 -8.03
C GLY A 186 5.04 21.47 -7.65
N ILE A 187 4.42 20.82 -6.66
CA ILE A 187 3.11 21.23 -6.11
C ILE A 187 3.39 22.05 -4.85
N ASP A 188 2.92 23.29 -4.82
CA ASP A 188 2.84 24.06 -3.57
C ASP A 188 1.84 23.39 -2.65
N ILE A 189 2.36 22.68 -1.68
CA ILE A 189 1.55 21.96 -0.70
C ILE A 189 1.16 22.98 0.37
N GLU A 190 -0.07 23.46 0.30
CA GLU A 190 -0.64 24.28 1.39
C GLU A 190 -0.63 23.44 2.68
N LYS A 191 -0.02 24.04 3.73
CA LYS A 191 0.07 23.45 5.07
C LYS A 191 -1.23 23.57 5.83
#